data_da46ec39d4ee4d8ac623c145eafc227d
#
_entry.id   da46ec39d4ee4d8ac623c145eafc227d
#
_cell.length_a   1.000
_cell.length_b   1.000
_cell.length_c   1.000
_cell.angle_alpha   90.00
_cell.angle_beta   90.00
_cell.angle_gamma   90.00
#
_symmetry.space_group_name_H-M   'P 1'
#
loop_
_entity.id
_entity.type
_entity.pdbx_description
1 polymer ?
#
loop_
_entity_poly.entity_id
_entity_poly.type
_entity_poly.pdbx_seq_one_letter_code
_entity_poly.pdbx_strand_id
1 'polypeptide(L)'
;MPQTKPQPVVTANADSDYATSKPTKTRWTVLLLISFMYFITYFDRTNISLAAPEISKEFRLSGTAVGIVFSAFLWAYSIGQIPGGWFADRFGPRKVLLIIVPFWSLMTAMTALATDLRSLIATRFVFGLGEAGAFPTATRAMQLWFPKAERGLVQGTMHSFSRFAVAIGPFLAVSIMLALGWRSIFYVCAAAGLLWSLVFYRSYRNRPEEHLGVNQAELSHIRGCSPDGTVRSSVDVCAPSAVPWKMILRSPNMWYIAAGYCTFYYGTYFYVTWFPDYLLEYRHLSLRAVGTFASLPLLAGVVGDLVGGTLTDGVYRKTHRLKFARRIIAAPAMLASAACLLPAATTLHATTAILCLTASLFFLELVIGPAWAVPMDVGAEYSGTVTGVMNTAGSLAASISPIIFGLLVQKGLWITPFFISAGVLLAGALIWTFLINPEVSVVGGWPSRS
;
A
#
# COMPACT_ATOMS: atom_id res chain seq x y z
N MET A 1 -35.30 -54.45 -10.27
CA MET A 1 -35.19 -53.05 -10.74
C MET A 1 -36.08 -52.21 -9.86
N PRO A 2 -35.57 -51.35 -8.99
CA PRO A 2 -36.36 -50.40 -8.23
C PRO A 2 -36.49 -49.12 -9.04
N GLN A 3 -37.71 -48.67 -9.21
CA GLN A 3 -38.12 -47.43 -9.88
C GLN A 3 -37.66 -46.23 -9.03
N THR A 4 -36.81 -45.35 -9.58
CA THR A 4 -36.47 -44.06 -9.03
C THR A 4 -37.64 -43.09 -9.15
N LYS A 5 -38.14 -42.60 -8.03
CA LYS A 5 -39.13 -41.50 -8.00
C LYS A 5 -38.51 -40.23 -8.58
N PRO A 6 -39.25 -39.45 -9.41
CA PRO A 6 -38.77 -38.17 -9.91
C PRO A 6 -38.66 -37.17 -8.76
N GLN A 7 -37.52 -36.47 -8.71
CA GLN A 7 -37.33 -35.32 -7.81
C GLN A 7 -38.27 -34.18 -8.22
N PRO A 8 -38.82 -33.41 -7.28
CA PRO A 8 -39.67 -32.28 -7.60
C PRO A 8 -38.89 -31.19 -8.34
N VAL A 9 -39.43 -30.80 -9.48
CA VAL A 9 -38.98 -29.60 -10.24
C VAL A 9 -39.21 -28.39 -9.34
N VAL A 10 -38.13 -27.77 -8.87
CA VAL A 10 -38.20 -26.50 -8.16
C VAL A 10 -38.64 -25.44 -9.16
N THR A 11 -39.84 -24.95 -8.95
CA THR A 11 -40.54 -24.00 -9.81
C THR A 11 -39.85 -22.65 -9.85
N ALA A 12 -39.77 -22.08 -11.04
CA ALA A 12 -39.08 -20.85 -11.49
C ALA A 12 -39.62 -19.52 -10.94
N ASN A 13 -40.15 -19.45 -9.72
CA ASN A 13 -40.67 -18.21 -9.13
C ASN A 13 -39.74 -17.55 -8.11
N ALA A 14 -38.60 -18.19 -7.77
CA ALA A 14 -37.60 -17.55 -6.88
C ALA A 14 -36.65 -16.60 -7.61
N ASP A 15 -36.52 -16.73 -8.94
CA ASP A 15 -35.53 -15.97 -9.72
C ASP A 15 -35.93 -14.51 -10.01
N SER A 16 -37.21 -14.16 -9.92
CA SER A 16 -37.70 -12.80 -10.23
C SER A 16 -37.45 -11.80 -9.10
N ASP A 17 -37.43 -12.23 -7.84
CA ASP A 17 -37.17 -11.36 -6.68
C ASP A 17 -35.67 -11.03 -6.52
N TYR A 18 -34.76 -11.83 -7.07
CA TYR A 18 -33.31 -11.60 -7.01
C TYR A 18 -32.86 -10.50 -7.95
N ALA A 19 -33.54 -10.27 -9.07
CA ALA A 19 -33.15 -9.25 -10.06
C ALA A 19 -33.46 -7.81 -9.60
N THR A 20 -34.28 -7.61 -8.57
CA THR A 20 -34.74 -6.27 -8.11
C THR A 20 -34.05 -5.79 -6.83
N SER A 21 -33.32 -6.66 -6.12
CA SER A 21 -32.64 -6.26 -4.87
C SER A 21 -31.39 -5.43 -5.14
N LYS A 22 -31.24 -4.26 -4.44
CA LYS A 22 -30.01 -3.47 -4.51
C LYS A 22 -28.83 -4.24 -3.88
N PRO A 23 -27.61 -4.14 -4.45
CA PRO A 23 -26.41 -4.72 -3.85
C PRO A 23 -26.22 -4.23 -2.42
N THR A 24 -25.92 -5.14 -1.51
CA THR A 24 -25.46 -4.78 -0.16
C THR A 24 -24.12 -4.04 -0.24
N LYS A 25 -23.69 -3.44 0.87
CA LYS A 25 -22.46 -2.65 0.92
C LYS A 25 -21.35 -3.34 1.73
N THR A 26 -21.43 -4.65 1.88
CA THR A 26 -20.51 -5.43 2.73
C THR A 26 -19.06 -5.30 2.27
N ARG A 27 -18.79 -5.27 0.96
CA ARG A 27 -17.43 -5.07 0.42
C ARG A 27 -16.79 -3.77 0.90
N TRP A 28 -17.57 -2.70 1.06
CA TRP A 28 -17.07 -1.40 1.56
C TRP A 28 -16.70 -1.46 3.03
N THR A 29 -17.44 -2.24 3.84
CA THR A 29 -17.07 -2.50 5.24
C THR A 29 -15.74 -3.27 5.31
N VAL A 30 -15.56 -4.27 4.43
CA VAL A 30 -14.30 -5.00 4.32
C VAL A 30 -13.16 -4.08 3.89
N LEU A 31 -13.39 -3.18 2.93
CA LEU A 31 -12.41 -2.17 2.52
C LEU A 31 -12.01 -1.26 3.69
N LEU A 32 -12.98 -0.71 4.43
CA LEU A 32 -12.69 0.14 5.57
C LEU A 32 -11.90 -0.59 6.66
N LEU A 33 -12.23 -1.84 6.91
CA LEU A 33 -11.51 -2.66 7.88
C LEU A 33 -10.03 -2.87 7.47
N ILE A 34 -9.78 -3.20 6.21
CA ILE A 34 -8.40 -3.34 5.68
C ILE A 34 -7.69 -1.97 5.63
N SER A 35 -8.38 -0.89 5.26
CA SER A 35 -7.81 0.46 5.25
C SER A 35 -7.40 0.90 6.65
N PHE A 36 -8.17 0.53 7.68
CA PHE A 36 -7.79 0.80 9.06
C PHE A 36 -6.56 0.00 9.51
N MET A 37 -6.34 -1.21 8.98
CA MET A 37 -5.07 -1.93 9.16
C MET A 37 -3.91 -1.14 8.56
N TYR A 38 -4.06 -0.54 7.38
CA TYR A 38 -3.03 0.33 6.79
C TYR A 38 -2.70 1.52 7.68
N PHE A 39 -3.73 2.13 8.30
CA PHE A 39 -3.53 3.19 9.29
C PHE A 39 -2.69 2.70 10.48
N ILE A 40 -3.07 1.57 11.10
CA ILE A 40 -2.32 0.99 12.23
C ILE A 40 -0.88 0.71 11.84
N THR A 41 -0.66 0.06 10.69
CA THR A 41 0.65 -0.30 10.15
C THR A 41 1.57 0.92 10.04
N TYR A 42 1.12 2.02 9.43
CA TYR A 42 1.94 3.22 9.29
C TYR A 42 2.10 3.99 10.59
N PHE A 43 1.12 3.97 11.46
CA PHE A 43 1.24 4.54 12.79
C PHE A 43 2.29 3.79 13.62
N ASP A 44 2.31 2.44 13.57
CA ASP A 44 3.33 1.59 14.19
C ASP A 44 4.75 1.87 13.68
N ARG A 45 4.90 2.18 12.40
CA ARG A 45 6.20 2.54 11.81
C ARG A 45 6.74 3.87 12.31
N THR A 46 5.87 4.84 12.55
CA THR A 46 6.27 6.18 12.98
C THR A 46 6.57 6.28 14.47
N ASN A 47 6.03 5.39 15.31
CA ASN A 47 6.18 5.40 16.75
C ASN A 47 7.64 5.42 17.20
N ILE A 48 8.47 4.56 16.63
CA ILE A 48 9.87 4.41 17.03
C ILE A 48 10.67 5.69 16.73
N SER A 49 10.38 6.38 15.62
CA SER A 49 11.04 7.63 15.26
C SER A 49 10.68 8.75 16.23
N LEU A 50 9.42 8.79 16.64
CA LEU A 50 8.92 9.79 17.59
C LEU A 50 9.40 9.55 19.03
N ALA A 51 9.52 8.27 19.41
CA ALA A 51 10.06 7.87 20.71
C ALA A 51 11.61 7.87 20.76
N ALA A 52 12.30 7.97 19.62
CA ALA A 52 13.74 7.86 19.54
C ALA A 52 14.53 8.82 20.44
N PRO A 53 14.15 10.09 20.62
CA PRO A 53 14.86 10.97 21.55
C PRO A 53 14.83 10.46 23.00
N GLU A 54 13.69 10.01 23.48
CA GLU A 54 13.55 9.47 24.85
C GLU A 54 14.27 8.13 25.02
N ILE A 55 14.15 7.24 24.03
CA ILE A 55 14.85 5.96 23.99
C ILE A 55 16.37 6.19 23.98
N SER A 56 16.86 7.13 23.17
CA SER A 56 18.28 7.46 23.08
C SER A 56 18.83 8.00 24.38
N LYS A 57 18.05 8.83 25.08
CA LYS A 57 18.40 9.37 26.39
C LYS A 57 18.46 8.27 27.45
N GLU A 58 17.46 7.40 27.48
CA GLU A 58 17.37 6.32 28.49
C GLU A 58 18.47 5.27 28.31
N PHE A 59 18.71 4.83 27.07
CA PHE A 59 19.69 3.76 26.79
C PHE A 59 21.07 4.30 26.38
N ARG A 60 21.27 5.62 26.40
CA ARG A 60 22.52 6.32 26.03
C ARG A 60 22.98 5.92 24.62
N LEU A 61 22.06 5.90 23.65
CA LEU A 61 22.35 5.50 22.28
C LEU A 61 22.97 6.64 21.47
N SER A 62 23.96 6.29 20.65
CA SER A 62 24.45 7.20 19.62
C SER A 62 23.46 7.29 18.44
N GLY A 63 23.56 8.35 17.63
CA GLY A 63 22.74 8.47 16.41
C GLY A 63 22.92 7.30 15.45
N THR A 64 24.14 6.74 15.36
CA THR A 64 24.40 5.52 14.57
C THR A 64 23.63 4.32 15.10
N ALA A 65 23.57 4.14 16.43
CA ALA A 65 22.80 3.04 17.04
C ALA A 65 21.30 3.15 16.74
N VAL A 66 20.74 4.35 16.80
CA VAL A 66 19.35 4.62 16.42
C VAL A 66 19.12 4.31 14.93
N GLY A 67 20.05 4.70 14.06
CA GLY A 67 20.00 4.36 12.64
C GLY A 67 19.99 2.86 12.39
N ILE A 68 20.75 2.06 13.16
CA ILE A 68 20.73 0.59 13.08
C ILE A 68 19.36 0.03 13.47
N VAL A 69 18.74 0.56 14.52
CA VAL A 69 17.39 0.15 14.95
C VAL A 69 16.35 0.39 13.85
N PHE A 70 16.41 1.55 13.17
CA PHE A 70 15.51 1.84 12.04
C PHE A 70 15.79 0.94 10.83
N SER A 71 17.06 0.70 10.53
CA SER A 71 17.48 -0.16 9.42
C SER A 71 17.08 -1.62 9.63
N ALA A 72 17.11 -2.12 10.86
CA ALA A 72 16.72 -3.48 11.19
C ALA A 72 15.29 -3.81 10.73
N PHE A 73 14.36 -2.87 10.95
CA PHE A 73 12.99 -2.98 10.43
C PHE A 73 12.96 -3.03 8.91
N LEU A 74 13.62 -2.09 8.23
CA LEU A 74 13.56 -1.97 6.76
C LEU A 74 14.12 -3.21 6.05
N TRP A 75 15.22 -3.76 6.54
CA TRP A 75 15.81 -4.99 6.01
C TRP A 75 14.87 -6.18 6.16
N ALA A 76 14.37 -6.38 7.38
CA ALA A 76 13.45 -7.47 7.66
C ALA A 76 12.16 -7.38 6.84
N TYR A 77 11.59 -6.18 6.78
CA TYR A 77 10.40 -5.89 6.00
C TYR A 77 10.60 -6.18 4.51
N SER A 78 11.73 -5.72 3.93
CA SER A 78 12.02 -5.93 2.50
C SER A 78 12.16 -7.42 2.16
N ILE A 79 12.86 -8.18 3.00
CA ILE A 79 13.05 -9.63 2.81
C ILE A 79 11.72 -10.39 2.95
N GLY A 80 10.90 -10.01 3.91
CA GLY A 80 9.67 -10.72 4.26
C GLY A 80 8.50 -10.52 3.29
N GLN A 81 8.54 -9.53 2.39
CA GLN A 81 7.40 -9.21 1.53
C GLN A 81 7.08 -10.29 0.49
N ILE A 82 8.09 -10.85 -0.15
CA ILE A 82 7.91 -11.93 -1.12
C ILE A 82 7.34 -13.19 -0.47
N PRO A 83 7.93 -13.71 0.63
CA PRO A 83 7.31 -14.79 1.41
C PRO A 83 5.89 -14.46 1.88
N GLY A 84 5.66 -13.23 2.37
CA GLY A 84 4.35 -12.79 2.83
C GLY A 84 3.28 -12.84 1.74
N GLY A 85 3.62 -12.39 0.52
CA GLY A 85 2.75 -12.50 -0.65
C GLY A 85 2.46 -13.94 -1.04
N TRP A 86 3.47 -14.80 -1.02
CA TRP A 86 3.31 -16.22 -1.25
C TRP A 86 2.40 -16.88 -0.21
N PHE A 87 2.56 -16.56 1.08
CA PHE A 87 1.66 -17.06 2.12
C PHE A 87 0.21 -16.63 1.87
N ALA A 88 -0.01 -15.38 1.45
CA ALA A 88 -1.34 -14.87 1.14
C ALA A 88 -2.01 -15.66 0.02
N ASP A 89 -1.29 -15.95 -1.06
CA ASP A 89 -1.81 -16.71 -2.19
C ASP A 89 -2.04 -18.18 -1.81
N ARG A 90 -1.17 -18.77 -0.98
CA ARG A 90 -1.22 -20.19 -0.62
C ARG A 90 -2.26 -20.52 0.44
N PHE A 91 -2.37 -19.70 1.48
CA PHE A 91 -3.20 -20.00 2.66
C PHE A 91 -4.47 -19.14 2.76
N GLY A 92 -4.58 -18.16 1.86
CA GLY A 92 -5.67 -17.20 1.82
C GLY A 92 -5.47 -16.03 2.80
N PRO A 93 -5.97 -14.83 2.44
CA PRO A 93 -5.74 -13.59 3.18
C PRO A 93 -6.20 -13.66 4.64
N ARG A 94 -7.32 -14.34 4.93
CA ARG A 94 -7.87 -14.42 6.29
C ARG A 94 -6.90 -15.04 7.29
N LYS A 95 -6.37 -16.21 6.94
CA LYS A 95 -5.43 -16.93 7.83
C LYS A 95 -4.15 -16.14 8.02
N VAL A 96 -3.61 -15.58 6.93
CA VAL A 96 -2.34 -14.85 6.99
C VAL A 96 -2.48 -13.59 7.85
N LEU A 97 -3.49 -12.74 7.63
CA LEU A 97 -3.69 -11.54 8.44
C LEU A 97 -3.97 -11.84 9.91
N LEU A 98 -4.72 -12.91 10.21
CA LEU A 98 -4.98 -13.34 11.60
C LEU A 98 -3.74 -13.88 12.31
N ILE A 99 -2.69 -14.21 11.60
CA ILE A 99 -1.40 -14.62 12.18
C ILE A 99 -0.47 -13.42 12.28
N ILE A 100 -0.28 -12.69 11.18
CA ILE A 100 0.75 -11.65 11.13
C ILE A 100 0.38 -10.40 11.92
N VAL A 101 -0.92 -9.98 11.97
CA VAL A 101 -1.32 -8.78 12.71
C VAL A 101 -1.14 -8.94 14.21
N PRO A 102 -1.64 -10.00 14.89
CA PRO A 102 -1.34 -10.22 16.30
C PRO A 102 0.15 -10.40 16.56
N PHE A 103 0.87 -11.06 15.64
CA PHE A 103 2.30 -11.29 15.78
C PHE A 103 3.08 -9.96 15.79
N TRP A 104 2.87 -9.07 14.81
CA TRP A 104 3.58 -7.79 14.83
C TRP A 104 3.10 -6.89 15.97
N SER A 105 1.80 -6.94 16.34
CA SER A 105 1.29 -6.20 17.50
C SER A 105 1.98 -6.63 18.80
N LEU A 106 2.23 -7.93 18.97
CA LEU A 106 3.03 -8.44 20.08
C LEU A 106 4.47 -7.90 20.05
N MET A 107 5.11 -7.87 18.87
CA MET A 107 6.46 -7.31 18.71
C MET A 107 6.48 -5.79 18.96
N THR A 108 5.41 -5.08 18.63
CA THR A 108 5.23 -3.67 19.00
C THR A 108 5.21 -3.53 20.55
N ALA A 109 4.43 -4.33 21.25
CA ALA A 109 4.44 -4.34 22.73
C ALA A 109 5.82 -4.73 23.31
N MET A 110 6.50 -5.72 22.71
CA MET A 110 7.85 -6.12 23.12
C MET A 110 8.88 -4.99 22.92
N THR A 111 8.68 -4.09 21.97
CA THR A 111 9.52 -2.89 21.82
C THR A 111 9.46 -1.98 23.06
N ALA A 112 8.29 -1.89 23.72
CA ALA A 112 8.15 -1.15 24.98
C ALA A 112 8.88 -1.80 26.17
N LEU A 113 9.10 -3.11 26.09
CA LEU A 113 9.81 -3.89 27.12
C LEU A 113 11.32 -3.98 26.87
N ALA A 114 11.82 -3.41 25.76
CA ALA A 114 13.25 -3.40 25.48
C ALA A 114 14.03 -2.65 26.57
N THR A 115 15.20 -3.18 26.92
CA THR A 115 16.05 -2.66 27.98
C THR A 115 17.41 -2.20 27.47
N ASP A 116 17.77 -2.56 26.24
CA ASP A 116 19.05 -2.23 25.63
C ASP A 116 18.95 -2.16 24.09
N LEU A 117 20.06 -1.76 23.46
CA LEU A 117 20.16 -1.69 22.00
C LEU A 117 19.88 -3.01 21.30
N ARG A 118 20.35 -4.13 21.85
CA ARG A 118 20.23 -5.45 21.21
C ARG A 118 18.78 -5.91 21.19
N SER A 119 18.07 -5.73 22.30
CA SER A 119 16.64 -6.06 22.40
C SER A 119 15.80 -5.16 21.47
N LEU A 120 16.15 -3.86 21.33
CA LEU A 120 15.50 -2.97 20.36
C LEU A 120 15.72 -3.44 18.91
N ILE A 121 16.95 -3.76 18.53
CA ILE A 121 17.27 -4.27 17.19
C ILE A 121 16.50 -5.57 16.92
N ALA A 122 16.53 -6.51 17.86
CA ALA A 122 15.85 -7.79 17.71
C ALA A 122 14.33 -7.64 17.55
N THR A 123 13.69 -6.85 18.42
CA THR A 123 12.24 -6.61 18.35
C THR A 123 11.84 -5.89 17.07
N ARG A 124 12.62 -4.90 16.59
CA ARG A 124 12.35 -4.18 15.34
C ARG A 124 12.56 -5.05 14.11
N PHE A 125 13.57 -5.93 14.12
CA PHE A 125 13.78 -6.88 13.04
C PHE A 125 12.62 -7.88 12.93
N VAL A 126 12.23 -8.50 14.05
CA VAL A 126 11.13 -9.47 14.09
C VAL A 126 9.79 -8.81 13.78
N PHE A 127 9.55 -7.56 14.26
CA PHE A 127 8.42 -6.74 13.88
C PHE A 127 8.34 -6.54 12.36
N GLY A 128 9.47 -6.18 11.72
CA GLY A 128 9.55 -5.99 10.27
C GLY A 128 9.19 -7.25 9.48
N LEU A 129 9.66 -8.43 9.91
CA LEU A 129 9.27 -9.71 9.31
C LEU A 129 7.77 -9.98 9.44
N GLY A 130 7.20 -9.69 10.61
CA GLY A 130 5.77 -9.89 10.88
C GLY A 130 4.89 -8.99 10.04
N GLU A 131 5.28 -7.74 9.85
CA GLU A 131 4.50 -6.74 9.10
C GLU A 131 4.63 -6.90 7.58
N ALA A 132 5.72 -7.49 7.09
CA ALA A 132 6.07 -7.53 5.67
C ALA A 132 4.96 -8.12 4.77
N GLY A 133 4.20 -9.10 5.27
CA GLY A 133 3.11 -9.73 4.54
C GLY A 133 1.82 -8.90 4.46
N ALA A 134 1.70 -7.79 5.19
CA ALA A 134 0.44 -7.04 5.33
C ALA A 134 -0.11 -6.52 3.99
N PHE A 135 0.72 -5.79 3.23
CA PHE A 135 0.28 -5.18 1.97
C PHE A 135 0.02 -6.20 0.86
N PRO A 136 0.91 -7.17 0.59
CA PRO A 136 0.62 -8.23 -0.38
C PRO A 136 -0.66 -9.00 -0.05
N THR A 137 -0.88 -9.31 1.23
CA THR A 137 -2.09 -10.02 1.69
C THR A 137 -3.35 -9.17 1.54
N ALA A 138 -3.28 -7.88 1.87
CA ALA A 138 -4.39 -6.96 1.68
C ALA A 138 -4.76 -6.81 0.19
N THR A 139 -3.77 -6.69 -0.70
CA THR A 139 -3.99 -6.66 -2.15
C THR A 139 -4.71 -7.92 -2.62
N ARG A 140 -4.29 -9.09 -2.16
CA ARG A 140 -4.97 -10.36 -2.46
C ARG A 140 -6.39 -10.38 -1.91
N ALA A 141 -6.63 -9.92 -0.68
CA ALA A 141 -7.95 -9.82 -0.09
C ALA A 141 -8.89 -8.94 -0.93
N MET A 142 -8.42 -7.79 -1.36
CA MET A 142 -9.21 -6.86 -2.18
C MET A 142 -9.49 -7.41 -3.58
N GLN A 143 -8.57 -8.17 -4.16
CA GLN A 143 -8.80 -8.84 -5.43
C GLN A 143 -9.99 -9.82 -5.38
N LEU A 144 -10.19 -10.48 -4.25
CA LEU A 144 -11.29 -11.43 -4.03
C LEU A 144 -12.65 -10.73 -3.83
N TRP A 145 -12.62 -9.49 -3.30
CA TRP A 145 -13.82 -8.76 -2.88
C TRP A 145 -14.26 -7.65 -3.84
N PHE A 146 -13.41 -7.28 -4.83
CA PHE A 146 -13.72 -6.17 -5.71
C PHE A 146 -13.51 -6.49 -7.19
N PRO A 147 -14.46 -6.06 -8.05
CA PRO A 147 -14.34 -6.22 -9.50
C PRO A 147 -13.19 -5.35 -10.04
N LYS A 148 -12.70 -5.67 -11.25
CA LYS A 148 -11.62 -4.93 -11.92
C LYS A 148 -11.87 -3.43 -12.02
N ALA A 149 -13.14 -3.03 -12.16
CA ALA A 149 -13.56 -1.64 -12.31
C ALA A 149 -13.50 -0.79 -11.03
N GLU A 150 -13.17 -1.39 -9.88
CA GLU A 150 -13.09 -0.73 -8.57
C GLU A 150 -11.71 -0.89 -7.92
N ARG A 151 -10.76 -1.60 -8.54
CA ARG A 151 -9.45 -1.93 -7.96
C ARG A 151 -8.56 -0.71 -7.72
N GLY A 152 -8.62 0.29 -8.60
CA GLY A 152 -7.87 1.53 -8.42
C GLY A 152 -8.36 2.33 -7.22
N LEU A 153 -9.68 2.52 -7.09
CA LEU A 153 -10.29 3.19 -5.95
C LEU A 153 -9.97 2.47 -4.64
N VAL A 154 -10.07 1.14 -4.63
CA VAL A 154 -9.79 0.32 -3.44
C VAL A 154 -8.35 0.50 -2.99
N GLN A 155 -7.39 0.43 -3.89
CA GLN A 155 -5.98 0.62 -3.56
C GLN A 155 -5.70 2.07 -3.13
N GLY A 156 -6.23 3.06 -3.83
CA GLY A 156 -6.13 4.46 -3.44
C GLY A 156 -6.69 4.71 -2.04
N THR A 157 -7.85 4.12 -1.70
CA THR A 157 -8.45 4.26 -0.36
C THR A 157 -7.56 3.64 0.72
N MET A 158 -7.05 2.43 0.51
CA MET A 158 -6.17 1.80 1.51
C MET A 158 -4.90 2.63 1.75
N HIS A 159 -4.26 3.11 0.68
CA HIS A 159 -3.04 3.92 0.79
C HIS A 159 -3.31 5.32 1.38
N SER A 160 -4.46 5.93 1.09
CA SER A 160 -4.83 7.21 1.72
C SER A 160 -4.90 7.11 3.25
N PHE A 161 -5.38 5.98 3.81
CA PHE A 161 -5.35 5.74 5.25
C PHE A 161 -3.92 5.66 5.80
N SER A 162 -2.98 5.10 5.05
CA SER A 162 -1.57 5.08 5.46
C SER A 162 -0.95 6.47 5.45
N ARG A 163 -1.22 7.29 4.43
CA ARG A 163 -0.77 8.70 4.37
C ARG A 163 -1.39 9.52 5.49
N PHE A 164 -2.67 9.31 5.75
CA PHE A 164 -3.36 9.97 6.85
C PHE A 164 -2.75 9.61 8.21
N ALA A 165 -2.38 8.35 8.43
CA ALA A 165 -1.66 7.93 9.63
C ALA A 165 -0.31 8.66 9.80
N VAL A 166 0.46 8.83 8.73
CA VAL A 166 1.73 9.59 8.78
C VAL A 166 1.48 11.08 9.06
N ALA A 167 0.41 11.65 8.50
CA ALA A 167 0.10 13.08 8.67
C ALA A 167 -0.34 13.42 10.10
N ILE A 168 -1.19 12.59 10.73
CA ILE A 168 -1.71 12.85 12.09
C ILE A 168 -0.94 12.10 13.20
N GLY A 169 -0.15 11.10 12.81
CA GLY A 169 0.59 10.22 13.72
C GLY A 169 1.44 10.96 14.74
N PRO A 170 2.25 11.96 14.35
CA PRO A 170 3.04 12.73 15.30
C PRO A 170 2.21 13.40 16.38
N PHE A 171 1.06 13.98 16.03
CA PHE A 171 0.16 14.60 17.01
C PHE A 171 -0.39 13.58 18.02
N LEU A 172 -0.89 12.44 17.54
CA LEU A 172 -1.42 11.38 18.39
C LEU A 172 -0.32 10.79 19.29
N ALA A 173 0.83 10.47 18.70
CA ALA A 173 1.94 9.87 19.41
C ALA A 173 2.47 10.77 20.53
N VAL A 174 2.75 12.04 20.22
CA VAL A 174 3.23 13.00 21.21
C VAL A 174 2.20 13.19 22.34
N SER A 175 0.91 13.28 22.03
CA SER A 175 -0.14 13.39 23.02
C SER A 175 -0.16 12.20 24.00
N ILE A 176 -0.02 10.98 23.48
CA ILE A 176 0.05 9.75 24.30
C ILE A 176 1.34 9.74 25.14
N MET A 177 2.46 10.07 24.52
CA MET A 177 3.77 10.05 25.19
C MET A 177 3.88 11.07 26.31
N LEU A 178 3.34 12.28 26.13
CA LEU A 178 3.31 13.32 27.16
C LEU A 178 2.43 12.92 28.36
N ALA A 179 1.33 12.22 28.10
CA ALA A 179 0.41 11.79 29.17
C ALA A 179 0.91 10.56 29.94
N LEU A 180 1.53 9.59 29.26
CA LEU A 180 1.76 8.24 29.80
C LEU A 180 3.22 7.73 29.61
N GLY A 181 4.11 8.57 29.10
CA GLY A 181 5.50 8.20 28.78
C GLY A 181 5.65 7.48 27.42
N TRP A 182 6.89 7.41 26.92
CA TRP A 182 7.16 6.92 25.56
C TRP A 182 6.79 5.45 25.34
N ARG A 183 6.85 4.61 26.36
CA ARG A 183 6.49 3.18 26.26
C ARG A 183 5.02 2.96 25.96
N SER A 184 4.17 3.86 26.43
CA SER A 184 2.71 3.73 26.31
C SER A 184 2.23 3.70 24.87
N ILE A 185 2.91 4.40 23.94
CA ILE A 185 2.51 4.42 22.55
C ILE A 185 2.58 3.02 21.92
N PHE A 186 3.59 2.24 22.27
CA PHE A 186 3.74 0.86 21.76
C PHE A 186 2.64 -0.06 22.32
N TYR A 187 2.23 0.12 23.57
CA TYR A 187 1.13 -0.65 24.14
C TYR A 187 -0.22 -0.27 23.52
N VAL A 188 -0.47 1.03 23.28
CA VAL A 188 -1.69 1.50 22.61
C VAL A 188 -1.78 0.95 21.21
N CYS A 189 -0.69 0.99 20.44
CA CYS A 189 -0.64 0.44 19.08
C CYS A 189 -0.82 -1.08 19.06
N ALA A 190 -0.17 -1.78 19.97
CA ALA A 190 -0.34 -3.23 20.10
C ALA A 190 -1.81 -3.60 20.41
N ALA A 191 -2.43 -2.88 21.35
CA ALA A 191 -3.85 -3.07 21.69
C ALA A 191 -4.76 -2.79 20.48
N ALA A 192 -4.48 -1.73 19.69
CA ALA A 192 -5.23 -1.43 18.48
C ALA A 192 -5.13 -2.54 17.43
N GLY A 193 -3.93 -3.10 17.20
CA GLY A 193 -3.73 -4.22 16.28
C GLY A 193 -4.43 -5.51 16.73
N LEU A 194 -4.37 -5.83 18.03
CA LEU A 194 -5.08 -6.99 18.60
C LEU A 194 -6.60 -6.84 18.50
N LEU A 195 -7.13 -5.64 18.83
CA LEU A 195 -8.55 -5.34 18.70
C LEU A 195 -8.99 -5.43 17.23
N TRP A 196 -8.20 -4.88 16.31
CA TRP A 196 -8.45 -5.01 14.88
C TRP A 196 -8.51 -6.48 14.46
N SER A 197 -7.59 -7.32 14.94
CA SER A 197 -7.58 -8.75 14.62
C SER A 197 -8.85 -9.47 15.08
N LEU A 198 -9.37 -9.10 16.25
CA LEU A 198 -10.63 -9.66 16.79
C LEU A 198 -11.84 -9.26 15.92
N VAL A 199 -11.91 -7.98 15.52
CA VAL A 199 -12.94 -7.48 14.60
C VAL A 199 -12.83 -8.16 13.23
N PHE A 200 -11.61 -8.27 12.70
CA PHE A 200 -11.33 -8.91 11.42
C PHE A 200 -11.71 -10.40 11.43
N TYR A 201 -11.41 -11.11 12.49
CA TYR A 201 -11.80 -12.51 12.66
C TYR A 201 -13.31 -12.72 12.53
N ARG A 202 -14.10 -11.82 13.08
CA ARG A 202 -15.57 -11.88 13.03
C ARG A 202 -16.14 -11.47 11.67
N SER A 203 -15.56 -10.40 11.09
CA SER A 203 -16.16 -9.68 9.96
C SER A 203 -15.64 -10.11 8.60
N TYR A 204 -14.44 -10.69 8.48
CA TYR A 204 -13.85 -11.02 7.18
C TYR A 204 -14.00 -12.51 6.85
N ARG A 205 -14.33 -12.79 5.59
CA ARG A 205 -14.30 -14.14 4.96
C ARG A 205 -13.48 -14.05 3.69
N ASN A 206 -12.80 -15.15 3.32
CA ASN A 206 -12.02 -15.16 2.08
C ASN A 206 -12.94 -15.06 0.85
N ARG A 207 -14.04 -15.77 0.88
CA ARG A 207 -15.02 -15.75 -0.20
C ARG A 207 -16.20 -14.86 0.18
N PRO A 208 -16.59 -13.92 -0.70
CA PRO A 208 -17.81 -13.12 -0.48
C PRO A 208 -19.05 -13.96 -0.24
N GLU A 209 -19.15 -15.15 -0.88
CA GLU A 209 -20.27 -16.10 -0.74
C GLU A 209 -20.43 -16.65 0.68
N GLU A 210 -19.35 -16.73 1.45
CA GLU A 210 -19.33 -17.22 2.83
C GLU A 210 -19.78 -16.16 3.84
N HIS A 211 -19.99 -14.91 3.38
CA HIS A 211 -20.30 -13.79 4.26
C HIS A 211 -21.82 -13.53 4.30
N LEU A 212 -22.43 -13.69 5.47
CA LEU A 212 -23.89 -13.56 5.68
C LEU A 212 -24.48 -12.19 5.26
N GLY A 213 -23.66 -11.15 5.22
CA GLY A 213 -24.11 -9.80 4.83
C GLY A 213 -24.08 -9.54 3.33
N VAL A 214 -23.62 -10.47 2.50
CA VAL A 214 -23.53 -10.33 1.04
C VAL A 214 -24.76 -10.95 0.40
N ASN A 215 -25.54 -10.14 -0.33
CA ASN A 215 -26.66 -10.64 -1.12
C ASN A 215 -26.22 -11.03 -2.54
N GLN A 216 -27.11 -11.73 -3.28
CA GLN A 216 -26.80 -12.18 -4.64
C GLN A 216 -26.48 -11.01 -5.60
N ALA A 217 -27.12 -9.85 -5.44
CA ALA A 217 -26.86 -8.69 -6.26
C ALA A 217 -25.44 -8.14 -6.03
N GLU A 218 -24.93 -8.09 -4.79
CA GLU A 218 -23.54 -7.72 -4.51
C GLU A 218 -22.57 -8.78 -5.02
N LEU A 219 -22.90 -10.07 -4.85
CA LEU A 219 -22.07 -11.16 -5.34
C LEU A 219 -21.93 -11.12 -6.86
N SER A 220 -23.04 -10.92 -7.59
CA SER A 220 -23.02 -10.74 -9.05
C SER A 220 -22.19 -9.55 -9.49
N HIS A 221 -22.25 -8.44 -8.74
CA HIS A 221 -21.41 -7.25 -8.98
C HIS A 221 -19.92 -7.57 -8.77
N ILE A 222 -19.55 -8.25 -7.68
CA ILE A 222 -18.16 -8.63 -7.38
C ILE A 222 -17.62 -9.56 -8.46
N ARG A 223 -18.40 -10.55 -8.88
CA ARG A 223 -18.00 -11.56 -9.88
C ARG A 223 -18.01 -11.02 -11.30
N GLY A 224 -18.68 -9.91 -11.56
CA GLY A 224 -18.86 -9.37 -12.92
C GLY A 224 -19.71 -10.29 -13.77
N CYS A 225 -20.78 -10.87 -13.22
CA CYS A 225 -21.71 -11.72 -13.96
C CYS A 225 -22.38 -10.91 -15.08
N SER A 226 -22.48 -11.51 -16.27
CA SER A 226 -23.33 -11.00 -17.34
C SER A 226 -24.81 -11.22 -16.97
N PRO A 227 -25.74 -10.45 -17.60
CA PRO A 227 -27.19 -10.64 -17.39
C PRO A 227 -27.70 -12.06 -17.70
N ASP A 228 -26.93 -12.83 -18.48
CA ASP A 228 -27.18 -14.24 -18.82
C ASP A 228 -26.69 -15.24 -17.75
N GLY A 229 -26.21 -14.77 -16.59
CA GLY A 229 -25.74 -15.62 -15.50
C GLY A 229 -24.34 -16.22 -15.71
N THR A 230 -23.65 -15.91 -16.82
CA THR A 230 -22.28 -16.38 -17.04
C THR A 230 -21.29 -15.65 -16.15
N VAL A 231 -20.56 -16.39 -15.29
CA VAL A 231 -19.54 -15.86 -14.38
C VAL A 231 -18.29 -15.51 -15.18
N ARG A 232 -17.97 -14.22 -15.29
CA ARG A 232 -16.80 -13.73 -16.05
C ARG A 232 -15.46 -13.91 -15.32
N SER A 233 -15.45 -14.16 -14.02
CA SER A 233 -14.19 -14.31 -13.27
C SER A 233 -14.40 -15.00 -11.93
N SER A 234 -14.05 -16.27 -11.82
CA SER A 234 -13.81 -16.93 -10.53
C SER A 234 -12.30 -16.92 -10.25
N VAL A 235 -11.83 -16.08 -9.34
CA VAL A 235 -10.46 -16.17 -8.83
C VAL A 235 -10.48 -17.11 -7.64
N ASP A 236 -9.72 -18.21 -7.69
CA ASP A 236 -9.63 -19.13 -6.57
C ASP A 236 -9.02 -18.48 -5.32
N VAL A 237 -9.54 -18.80 -4.15
CA VAL A 237 -9.06 -18.25 -2.86
C VAL A 237 -7.62 -18.66 -2.57
N CYS A 238 -7.31 -19.91 -2.88
CA CYS A 238 -5.95 -20.45 -2.71
C CYS A 238 -5.37 -20.75 -4.09
N ALA A 239 -4.16 -20.30 -4.32
CA ALA A 239 -3.43 -20.63 -5.55
C ALA A 239 -3.11 -22.14 -5.60
N PRO A 240 -2.99 -22.72 -6.80
CA PRO A 240 -2.47 -24.08 -6.96
C PRO A 240 -1.13 -24.30 -6.25
N SER A 241 -0.76 -25.54 -6.01
CA SER A 241 0.29 -25.95 -5.07
C SER A 241 1.69 -25.34 -5.27
N ALA A 242 2.03 -24.89 -6.46
CA ALA A 242 3.35 -24.32 -6.76
C ALA A 242 3.23 -22.95 -7.42
N VAL A 243 3.90 -21.94 -6.83
CA VAL A 243 4.03 -20.62 -7.48
C VAL A 243 4.90 -20.77 -8.74
N PRO A 244 4.48 -20.27 -9.89
CA PRO A 244 5.25 -20.35 -11.13
C PRO A 244 6.38 -19.32 -11.16
N TRP A 245 7.32 -19.39 -10.21
CA TRP A 245 8.43 -18.45 -10.06
C TRP A 245 9.19 -18.20 -11.34
N LYS A 246 9.41 -19.28 -12.13
CA LYS A 246 10.13 -19.20 -13.38
C LYS A 246 9.40 -18.31 -14.40
N MET A 247 8.06 -18.31 -14.38
CA MET A 247 7.24 -17.48 -15.28
C MET A 247 7.21 -16.04 -14.79
N ILE A 248 6.97 -15.82 -13.48
CA ILE A 248 6.93 -14.49 -12.88
C ILE A 248 8.27 -13.76 -13.08
N LEU A 249 9.39 -14.39 -12.73
CA LEU A 249 10.72 -13.77 -12.80
C LEU A 249 11.28 -13.65 -14.23
N ARG A 250 10.79 -14.47 -15.19
CA ARG A 250 11.16 -14.33 -16.61
C ARG A 250 10.25 -13.35 -17.37
N SER A 251 9.11 -12.95 -16.80
CA SER A 251 8.21 -12.01 -17.44
C SER A 251 8.83 -10.61 -17.49
N PRO A 252 9.09 -10.03 -18.67
CA PRO A 252 9.55 -8.64 -18.75
C PRO A 252 8.57 -7.66 -18.10
N ASN A 253 7.26 -7.95 -18.22
CA ASN A 253 6.22 -7.10 -17.63
C ASN A 253 6.34 -7.00 -16.11
N MET A 254 6.76 -8.08 -15.41
CA MET A 254 7.03 -8.05 -13.97
C MET A 254 8.12 -7.02 -13.62
N TRP A 255 9.20 -7.01 -14.38
CA TRP A 255 10.32 -6.10 -14.14
C TRP A 255 9.99 -4.66 -14.52
N TYR A 256 9.14 -4.44 -15.55
CA TYR A 256 8.62 -3.11 -15.87
C TYR A 256 7.73 -2.56 -14.76
N ILE A 257 6.87 -3.41 -14.17
CA ILE A 257 6.03 -3.04 -13.01
C ILE A 257 6.92 -2.70 -11.82
N ALA A 258 7.91 -3.54 -11.52
CA ALA A 258 8.86 -3.31 -10.44
C ALA A 258 9.65 -1.99 -10.65
N ALA A 259 10.18 -1.76 -11.84
CA ALA A 259 10.93 -0.55 -12.18
C ALA A 259 10.06 0.71 -12.09
N GLY A 260 8.84 0.68 -12.61
CA GLY A 260 7.89 1.79 -12.48
C GLY A 260 7.58 2.12 -11.03
N TYR A 261 7.47 1.11 -10.18
CA TYR A 261 7.24 1.30 -8.76
C TYR A 261 8.50 1.79 -8.00
N CYS A 262 9.69 1.37 -8.44
CA CYS A 262 10.96 1.93 -7.92
C CYS A 262 11.05 3.43 -8.16
N THR A 263 10.68 3.93 -9.34
CA THR A 263 10.72 5.36 -9.65
C THR A 263 9.74 6.16 -8.79
N PHE A 264 8.56 5.61 -8.53
CA PHE A 264 7.56 6.17 -7.61
C PHE A 264 8.12 6.30 -6.19
N TYR A 265 8.64 5.21 -5.61
CA TYR A 265 9.15 5.19 -4.24
C TYR A 265 10.37 6.08 -4.05
N TYR A 266 11.26 6.14 -5.05
CA TYR A 266 12.40 7.05 -5.02
C TYR A 266 11.96 8.50 -4.83
N GLY A 267 10.94 8.94 -5.56
CA GLY A 267 10.41 10.31 -5.45
C GLY A 267 9.67 10.57 -4.13
N THR A 268 8.91 9.59 -3.66
CA THR A 268 8.10 9.75 -2.44
C THR A 268 8.97 9.85 -1.17
N TYR A 269 10.09 9.11 -1.09
CA TYR A 269 10.89 9.04 0.13
C TYR A 269 11.61 10.34 0.51
N PHE A 270 11.83 11.25 -0.42
CA PHE A 270 12.27 12.61 -0.10
C PHE A 270 11.35 13.30 0.91
N TYR A 271 10.04 13.21 0.70
CA TYR A 271 9.03 13.88 1.53
C TYR A 271 8.96 13.34 2.96
N VAL A 272 9.32 12.07 3.13
CA VAL A 272 9.28 11.40 4.43
C VAL A 272 10.59 11.60 5.20
N THR A 273 11.73 11.76 4.50
CA THR A 273 13.05 11.75 5.12
C THR A 273 13.72 13.12 5.16
N TRP A 274 13.77 13.83 4.05
CA TRP A 274 14.57 15.05 3.91
C TRP A 274 13.78 16.34 3.81
N PHE A 275 12.47 16.27 3.63
CA PHE A 275 11.66 17.48 3.46
C PHE A 275 11.64 18.38 4.71
N PRO A 276 11.53 17.86 5.96
CA PRO A 276 11.65 18.69 7.15
C PRO A 276 13.01 19.39 7.25
N ASP A 277 14.12 18.68 7.00
CA ASP A 277 15.47 19.25 7.05
C ASP A 277 15.69 20.29 5.94
N TYR A 278 15.15 20.05 4.74
CA TYR A 278 15.15 21.03 3.66
C TYR A 278 14.45 22.34 4.07
N LEU A 279 13.31 22.26 4.75
CA LEU A 279 12.60 23.45 5.23
C LEU A 279 13.39 24.17 6.35
N LEU A 280 14.00 23.42 7.26
CA LEU A 280 14.72 23.96 8.41
C LEU A 280 16.09 24.54 8.01
N GLU A 281 16.91 23.73 7.34
CA GLU A 281 18.33 24.06 7.09
C GLU A 281 18.54 24.86 5.81
N TYR A 282 17.82 24.53 4.73
CA TYR A 282 18.00 25.20 3.43
C TYR A 282 17.07 26.39 3.25
N ARG A 283 15.82 26.30 3.74
CA ARG A 283 14.84 27.42 3.64
C ARG A 283 14.80 28.30 4.89
N HIS A 284 15.55 27.96 5.94
CA HIS A 284 15.67 28.69 7.19
C HIS A 284 14.34 29.00 7.87
N LEU A 285 13.37 28.09 7.78
CA LEU A 285 12.09 28.25 8.44
C LEU A 285 12.20 27.91 9.93
N SER A 286 11.39 28.57 10.74
CA SER A 286 11.30 28.23 12.17
C SER A 286 10.75 26.80 12.37
N LEU A 287 11.14 26.14 13.44
CA LEU A 287 10.69 24.79 13.77
C LEU A 287 9.17 24.67 13.81
N ARG A 288 8.48 25.73 14.29
CA ARG A 288 7.00 25.82 14.29
C ARG A 288 6.43 25.83 12.87
N ALA A 289 7.05 26.57 11.95
CA ALA A 289 6.64 26.62 10.55
C ALA A 289 6.89 25.26 9.86
N VAL A 290 8.04 24.62 10.14
CA VAL A 290 8.33 23.27 9.63
C VAL A 290 7.25 22.27 10.07
N GLY A 291 6.85 22.26 11.34
CA GLY A 291 5.80 21.39 11.84
C GLY A 291 4.46 21.55 11.09
N THR A 292 4.13 22.80 10.69
CA THR A 292 2.90 23.06 9.92
C THR A 292 3.05 22.70 8.44
N PHE A 293 4.15 23.13 7.80
CA PHE A 293 4.32 22.98 6.36
C PHE A 293 4.75 21.57 5.93
N ALA A 294 5.42 20.81 6.81
CA ALA A 294 5.83 19.44 6.48
C ALA A 294 4.65 18.48 6.31
N SER A 295 3.51 18.75 6.94
CA SER A 295 2.30 17.93 6.79
C SER A 295 1.53 18.19 5.48
N LEU A 296 1.69 19.37 4.85
CA LEU A 296 0.91 19.75 3.67
C LEU A 296 1.06 18.78 2.49
N PRO A 297 2.29 18.41 2.06
CA PRO A 297 2.44 17.44 0.98
C PRO A 297 1.80 16.09 1.31
N LEU A 298 1.93 15.61 2.55
CA LEU A 298 1.36 14.34 2.98
C LEU A 298 -0.17 14.35 2.93
N LEU A 299 -0.81 15.44 3.36
CA LEU A 299 -2.26 15.61 3.26
C LEU A 299 -2.73 15.72 1.81
N ALA A 300 -1.97 16.44 0.96
CA ALA A 300 -2.23 16.47 -0.48
C ALA A 300 -2.10 15.06 -1.09
N GLY A 301 -1.16 14.26 -0.62
CA GLY A 301 -0.99 12.85 -1.00
C GLY A 301 -2.21 12.00 -0.68
N VAL A 302 -2.86 12.19 0.49
CA VAL A 302 -4.13 11.51 0.82
C VAL A 302 -5.18 11.75 -0.26
N VAL A 303 -5.30 13.01 -0.71
CA VAL A 303 -6.24 13.37 -1.78
C VAL A 303 -5.80 12.77 -3.11
N GLY A 304 -4.49 12.80 -3.41
CA GLY A 304 -3.89 12.20 -4.61
C GLY A 304 -4.21 10.70 -4.73
N ASP A 305 -4.03 9.93 -3.67
CA ASP A 305 -4.34 8.50 -3.62
C ASP A 305 -5.81 8.21 -4.00
N LEU A 306 -6.75 8.94 -3.40
CA LEU A 306 -8.19 8.78 -3.65
C LEU A 306 -8.56 9.20 -5.07
N VAL A 307 -8.07 10.36 -5.52
CA VAL A 307 -8.36 10.89 -6.85
C VAL A 307 -7.76 10.00 -7.94
N GLY A 308 -6.52 9.56 -7.79
CA GLY A 308 -5.86 8.66 -8.76
C GLY A 308 -6.59 7.34 -8.92
N GLY A 309 -7.02 6.75 -7.80
CA GLY A 309 -7.81 5.52 -7.81
C GLY A 309 -9.17 5.68 -8.49
N THR A 310 -9.91 6.75 -8.15
CA THR A 310 -11.23 7.03 -8.75
C THR A 310 -11.14 7.35 -10.24
N LEU A 311 -10.15 8.14 -10.64
CA LEU A 311 -9.96 8.51 -12.05
C LEU A 311 -9.63 7.30 -12.91
N THR A 312 -8.67 6.45 -12.49
CA THR A 312 -8.29 5.27 -13.27
C THR A 312 -9.47 4.30 -13.46
N ASP A 313 -10.28 4.08 -12.43
CA ASP A 313 -11.45 3.22 -12.52
C ASP A 313 -12.59 3.87 -13.32
N GLY A 314 -12.76 5.20 -13.22
CA GLY A 314 -13.68 5.98 -14.03
C GLY A 314 -13.37 5.89 -15.53
N VAL A 315 -12.10 6.01 -15.90
CA VAL A 315 -11.66 5.83 -17.29
C VAL A 315 -11.88 4.38 -17.75
N TYR A 316 -11.56 3.39 -16.91
CA TYR A 316 -11.78 1.98 -17.25
C TYR A 316 -13.28 1.68 -17.48
N ARG A 317 -14.17 2.16 -16.62
CA ARG A 317 -15.63 1.96 -16.80
C ARG A 317 -16.15 2.54 -18.09
N LYS A 318 -15.59 3.68 -18.55
CA LYS A 318 -16.01 4.34 -19.81
C LYS A 318 -15.42 3.69 -21.06
N THR A 319 -14.16 3.24 -20.99
CA THR A 319 -13.41 2.82 -22.19
C THR A 319 -13.31 1.31 -22.33
N HIS A 320 -13.51 0.56 -21.26
CA HIS A 320 -13.27 -0.89 -21.14
C HIS A 320 -11.85 -1.32 -21.57
N ARG A 321 -10.89 -0.37 -21.64
CA ARG A 321 -9.50 -0.58 -21.98
C ARG A 321 -8.60 -0.43 -20.76
N LEU A 322 -8.23 -1.56 -20.16
CA LEU A 322 -7.49 -1.57 -18.89
C LEU A 322 -6.11 -0.91 -19.02
N LYS A 323 -5.37 -1.25 -20.09
CA LYS A 323 -4.07 -0.65 -20.39
C LYS A 323 -4.14 0.86 -20.53
N PHE A 324 -5.14 1.37 -21.26
CA PHE A 324 -5.34 2.81 -21.43
C PHE A 324 -5.66 3.47 -20.07
N ALA A 325 -6.61 2.90 -19.32
CA ALA A 325 -7.07 3.47 -18.04
C ALA A 325 -5.95 3.61 -17.01
N ARG A 326 -5.08 2.60 -16.88
CA ARG A 326 -3.96 2.64 -15.93
C ARG A 326 -2.87 3.61 -16.37
N ARG A 327 -2.53 3.63 -17.67
CA ARG A 327 -1.45 4.45 -18.23
C ARG A 327 -1.79 5.93 -18.30
N ILE A 328 -3.02 6.29 -18.69
CA ILE A 328 -3.43 7.70 -18.88
C ILE A 328 -3.48 8.50 -17.57
N ILE A 329 -3.53 7.81 -16.44
CA ILE A 329 -3.43 8.45 -15.13
C ILE A 329 -1.98 8.43 -14.63
N ALA A 330 -1.31 7.28 -14.65
CA ALA A 330 0.01 7.14 -14.02
C ALA A 330 1.11 7.93 -14.75
N ALA A 331 1.17 7.88 -16.08
CA ALA A 331 2.24 8.53 -16.83
C ALA A 331 2.16 10.08 -16.77
N PRO A 332 1.01 10.74 -17.05
CA PRO A 332 0.91 12.19 -16.90
C PRO A 332 1.08 12.65 -15.45
N ALA A 333 0.66 11.86 -14.47
CA ALA A 333 0.84 12.18 -13.06
C ALA A 333 2.32 12.24 -12.69
N MET A 334 3.14 11.28 -13.14
CA MET A 334 4.59 11.33 -12.95
C MET A 334 5.25 12.51 -13.66
N LEU A 335 4.80 12.84 -14.89
CA LEU A 335 5.28 14.02 -15.63
C LEU A 335 4.94 15.32 -14.89
N ALA A 336 3.70 15.46 -14.39
CA ALA A 336 3.29 16.64 -13.64
C ALA A 336 4.06 16.76 -12.33
N SER A 337 4.28 15.63 -11.62
CA SER A 337 5.11 15.62 -10.42
C SER A 337 6.54 16.09 -10.72
N ALA A 338 7.17 15.54 -11.76
CA ALA A 338 8.52 15.96 -12.19
C ALA A 338 8.56 17.45 -12.56
N ALA A 339 7.55 17.95 -13.29
CA ALA A 339 7.46 19.34 -13.68
C ALA A 339 7.34 20.29 -12.47
N CYS A 340 6.64 19.89 -11.40
CA CYS A 340 6.53 20.65 -10.16
C CYS A 340 7.85 20.71 -9.37
N LEU A 341 8.74 19.72 -9.51
CA LEU A 341 10.06 19.73 -8.84
C LEU A 341 10.99 20.81 -9.38
N LEU A 342 10.89 21.17 -10.66
CA LEU A 342 11.77 22.14 -11.29
C LEU A 342 11.62 23.55 -10.69
N PRO A 343 10.42 24.15 -10.61
CA PRO A 343 10.25 25.44 -9.95
C PRO A 343 10.49 25.35 -8.44
N ALA A 344 10.22 24.21 -7.78
CA ALA A 344 10.56 24.02 -6.38
C ALA A 344 12.07 24.13 -6.12
N ALA A 345 12.89 23.61 -7.05
CA ALA A 345 14.34 23.66 -6.99
C ALA A 345 14.91 25.07 -7.20
N THR A 346 14.32 25.86 -8.11
CA THR A 346 14.91 27.12 -8.59
C THR A 346 14.33 28.37 -7.94
N THR A 347 13.15 28.32 -7.32
CA THR A 347 12.52 29.48 -6.67
C THR A 347 13.25 29.91 -5.41
N LEU A 348 13.37 31.22 -5.20
CA LEU A 348 13.90 31.81 -3.97
C LEU A 348 12.85 31.86 -2.85
N HIS A 349 11.56 31.90 -3.18
CA HIS A 349 10.49 32.02 -2.21
C HIS A 349 10.13 30.67 -1.59
N ALA A 350 10.27 30.54 -0.26
CA ALA A 350 9.97 29.31 0.48
C ALA A 350 8.53 28.83 0.28
N THR A 351 7.55 29.75 0.32
CA THR A 351 6.13 29.40 0.13
C THR A 351 5.88 28.79 -1.25
N THR A 352 6.44 29.38 -2.31
CA THR A 352 6.32 28.83 -3.67
C THR A 352 6.94 27.43 -3.75
N ALA A 353 8.12 27.22 -3.16
CA ALA A 353 8.75 25.90 -3.12
C ALA A 353 7.86 24.86 -2.42
N ILE A 354 7.28 25.21 -1.26
CA ILE A 354 6.38 24.34 -0.50
C ILE A 354 5.13 23.98 -1.33
N LEU A 355 4.51 24.96 -1.99
CA LEU A 355 3.34 24.74 -2.83
C LEU A 355 3.67 23.84 -4.03
N CYS A 356 4.80 24.06 -4.68
CA CYS A 356 5.27 23.21 -5.79
C CYS A 356 5.57 21.78 -5.32
N LEU A 357 6.20 21.61 -4.17
CA LEU A 357 6.47 20.29 -3.58
C LEU A 357 5.18 19.60 -3.14
N THR A 358 4.23 20.35 -2.59
CA THR A 358 2.89 19.83 -2.25
C THR A 358 2.15 19.33 -3.50
N ALA A 359 2.16 20.13 -4.58
CA ALA A 359 1.59 19.73 -5.86
C ALA A 359 2.34 18.52 -6.47
N SER A 360 3.68 18.50 -6.37
CA SER A 360 4.47 17.36 -6.83
C SER A 360 4.06 16.06 -6.14
N LEU A 361 3.93 16.05 -4.81
CA LEU A 361 3.52 14.84 -4.09
C LEU A 361 2.05 14.48 -4.40
N PHE A 362 1.15 15.46 -4.51
CA PHE A 362 -0.23 15.20 -4.95
C PHE A 362 -0.27 14.44 -6.28
N PHE A 363 0.44 14.95 -7.29
CA PHE A 363 0.50 14.29 -8.60
C PHE A 363 1.18 12.92 -8.52
N LEU A 364 2.24 12.79 -7.73
CA LEU A 364 2.93 11.51 -7.57
C LEU A 364 2.01 10.46 -6.96
N GLU A 365 1.23 10.80 -5.94
CA GLU A 365 0.32 9.87 -5.28
C GLU A 365 -0.89 9.48 -6.15
N LEU A 366 -1.24 10.24 -7.21
CA LEU A 366 -2.22 9.76 -8.20
C LEU A 366 -1.83 8.42 -8.84
N VAL A 367 -0.54 8.06 -8.81
CA VAL A 367 -0.01 6.82 -9.38
C VAL A 367 -0.34 5.59 -8.52
N ILE A 368 -0.58 5.76 -7.22
CA ILE A 368 -0.78 4.64 -6.28
C ILE A 368 -1.97 3.75 -6.69
N GLY A 369 -3.13 4.35 -6.96
CA GLY A 369 -4.32 3.60 -7.36
C GLY A 369 -4.05 2.67 -8.54
N PRO A 370 -3.61 3.18 -9.71
CA PRO A 370 -3.24 2.35 -10.85
C PRO A 370 -2.08 1.39 -10.56
N ALA A 371 -1.03 1.80 -9.84
CA ALA A 371 0.16 0.97 -9.61
C ALA A 371 -0.14 -0.28 -8.77
N TRP A 372 -0.95 -0.15 -7.73
CA TRP A 372 -1.32 -1.28 -6.87
C TRP A 372 -2.48 -2.11 -7.42
N ALA A 373 -3.26 -1.56 -8.37
CA ALA A 373 -4.25 -2.35 -9.09
C ALA A 373 -3.60 -3.29 -10.12
N VAL A 374 -2.47 -2.91 -10.73
CA VAL A 374 -1.78 -3.73 -11.75
C VAL A 374 -1.41 -5.13 -11.26
N PRO A 375 -0.81 -5.37 -10.09
CA PRO A 375 -0.58 -6.73 -9.57
C PRO A 375 -1.84 -7.59 -9.48
N MET A 376 -2.99 -6.97 -9.14
CA MET A 376 -4.28 -7.67 -9.11
C MET A 376 -4.80 -7.98 -10.54
N ASP A 377 -4.39 -7.17 -11.51
CA ASP A 377 -4.81 -7.32 -12.91
C ASP A 377 -3.98 -8.38 -13.65
N VAL A 378 -2.65 -8.46 -13.38
CA VAL A 378 -1.71 -9.35 -14.09
C VAL A 378 -1.34 -10.62 -13.35
N GLY A 379 -1.56 -10.67 -12.02
CA GLY A 379 -1.10 -11.76 -11.14
C GLY A 379 -2.07 -12.93 -11.04
N ALA A 380 -3.30 -12.81 -11.55
CA ALA A 380 -4.35 -13.81 -11.39
C ALA A 380 -4.43 -14.33 -9.93
N GLU A 381 -4.24 -15.63 -9.70
CA GLU A 381 -4.28 -16.27 -8.37
C GLU A 381 -3.03 -15.98 -7.52
N TYR A 382 -1.99 -15.38 -8.11
CA TYR A 382 -0.71 -15.06 -7.47
C TYR A 382 -0.50 -13.54 -7.27
N SER A 383 -1.58 -12.78 -7.16
CA SER A 383 -1.50 -11.33 -6.98
C SER A 383 -0.76 -10.90 -5.73
N GLY A 384 -0.82 -11.68 -4.65
CA GLY A 384 -0.04 -11.46 -3.44
C GLY A 384 1.46 -11.59 -3.68
N THR A 385 1.89 -12.66 -4.36
CA THR A 385 3.29 -12.89 -4.76
C THR A 385 3.80 -11.78 -5.68
N VAL A 386 3.04 -11.42 -6.71
CA VAL A 386 3.38 -10.35 -7.67
C VAL A 386 3.51 -8.99 -6.94
N THR A 387 2.59 -8.69 -6.03
CA THR A 387 2.66 -7.51 -5.18
C THR A 387 3.91 -7.52 -4.29
N GLY A 388 4.22 -8.68 -3.70
CA GLY A 388 5.43 -8.85 -2.88
C GLY A 388 6.70 -8.52 -3.65
N VAL A 389 6.85 -9.02 -4.89
CA VAL A 389 8.01 -8.73 -5.75
C VAL A 389 8.06 -7.23 -6.10
N MET A 390 6.95 -6.64 -6.53
CA MET A 390 6.86 -5.21 -6.84
C MET A 390 7.25 -4.35 -5.64
N ASN A 391 6.68 -4.63 -4.47
CA ASN A 391 6.88 -3.82 -3.27
C ASN A 391 8.29 -4.00 -2.66
N THR A 392 8.88 -5.20 -2.75
CA THR A 392 10.30 -5.42 -2.39
C THR A 392 11.21 -4.53 -3.24
N ALA A 393 11.02 -4.51 -4.55
CA ALA A 393 11.81 -3.64 -5.44
C ALA A 393 11.63 -2.16 -5.10
N GLY A 394 10.40 -1.70 -4.86
CA GLY A 394 10.11 -0.33 -4.41
C GLY A 394 10.80 0.00 -3.09
N SER A 395 10.75 -0.90 -2.11
CA SER A 395 11.40 -0.69 -0.79
C SER A 395 12.93 -0.56 -0.89
N LEU A 396 13.56 -1.29 -1.80
CA LEU A 396 14.99 -1.13 -2.09
C LEU A 396 15.28 0.24 -2.70
N ALA A 397 14.50 0.71 -3.65
CA ALA A 397 14.64 2.06 -4.21
C ALA A 397 14.40 3.14 -3.15
N ALA A 398 13.42 2.94 -2.27
CA ALA A 398 13.14 3.80 -1.13
C ALA A 398 14.33 3.93 -0.17
N SER A 399 15.11 2.87 0.02
CA SER A 399 16.30 2.91 0.89
C SER A 399 17.49 3.63 0.25
N ILE A 400 17.58 3.63 -1.08
CA ILE A 400 18.67 4.29 -1.82
C ILE A 400 18.45 5.81 -1.90
N SER A 401 17.21 6.27 -2.07
CA SER A 401 16.87 7.68 -2.23
C SER A 401 17.47 8.58 -1.12
N PRO A 402 17.23 8.31 0.18
CA PRO A 402 17.76 9.13 1.26
C PRO A 402 19.29 9.15 1.32
N ILE A 403 19.95 8.08 0.91
CA ILE A 403 21.42 8.01 0.88
C ILE A 403 21.97 8.97 -0.18
N ILE A 404 21.38 8.97 -1.38
CA ILE A 404 21.80 9.89 -2.45
C ILE A 404 21.57 11.35 -2.03
N PHE A 405 20.40 11.64 -1.44
CA PHE A 405 20.12 12.97 -0.89
C PHE A 405 21.15 13.38 0.15
N GLY A 406 21.42 12.54 1.15
CA GLY A 406 22.37 12.82 2.21
C GLY A 406 23.79 13.10 1.69
N LEU A 407 24.28 12.31 0.74
CA LEU A 407 25.58 12.51 0.13
C LEU A 407 25.70 13.85 -0.64
N LEU A 408 24.62 14.29 -1.28
CA LEU A 408 24.58 15.55 -2.00
C LEU A 408 24.45 16.74 -1.04
N VAL A 409 23.59 16.62 -0.04
CA VAL A 409 23.41 17.66 0.99
C VAL A 409 24.68 17.90 1.79
N GLN A 410 25.45 16.87 2.15
CA GLN A 410 26.76 17.02 2.79
C GLN A 410 27.77 17.83 1.95
N LYS A 411 27.60 17.86 0.62
CA LYS A 411 28.38 18.68 -0.30
C LYS A 411 27.77 20.06 -0.54
N GLY A 412 26.72 20.44 0.18
CA GLY A 412 25.98 21.70 -0.01
C GLY A 412 25.07 21.73 -1.24
N LEU A 413 24.85 20.59 -1.91
CA LEU A 413 24.12 20.50 -3.16
C LEU A 413 22.62 20.19 -2.90
N TRP A 414 21.91 21.07 -2.21
CA TRP A 414 20.49 20.89 -1.84
C TRP A 414 19.52 20.84 -3.02
N ILE A 415 19.88 21.42 -4.16
CA ILE A 415 19.02 21.52 -5.35
C ILE A 415 19.17 20.30 -6.27
N THR A 416 20.37 19.75 -6.36
CA THR A 416 20.71 18.63 -7.26
C THR A 416 19.78 17.39 -7.08
N PRO A 417 19.42 16.99 -5.85
CA PRO A 417 18.46 15.90 -5.63
C PRO A 417 17.11 16.07 -6.32
N PHE A 418 16.61 17.31 -6.45
CA PHE A 418 15.34 17.56 -7.13
C PHE A 418 15.43 17.28 -8.63
N PHE A 419 16.54 17.66 -9.28
CA PHE A 419 16.77 17.34 -10.69
C PHE A 419 16.92 15.83 -10.92
N ILE A 420 17.62 15.13 -10.02
CA ILE A 420 17.73 13.66 -10.09
C ILE A 420 16.34 13.03 -9.93
N SER A 421 15.56 13.47 -8.93
CA SER A 421 14.20 12.97 -8.72
C SER A 421 13.30 13.25 -9.93
N ALA A 422 13.38 14.43 -10.53
CA ALA A 422 12.64 14.76 -11.75
C ALA A 422 13.04 13.83 -12.90
N GLY A 423 14.33 13.56 -13.09
CA GLY A 423 14.82 12.60 -14.09
C GLY A 423 14.33 11.17 -13.85
N VAL A 424 14.33 10.71 -12.60
CA VAL A 424 13.79 9.39 -12.21
C VAL A 424 12.29 9.31 -12.48
N LEU A 425 11.52 10.37 -12.17
CA LEU A 425 10.08 10.40 -12.45
C LEU A 425 9.77 10.46 -13.94
N LEU A 426 10.59 11.16 -14.74
CA LEU A 426 10.50 11.13 -16.20
C LEU A 426 10.73 9.71 -16.75
N ALA A 427 11.75 9.01 -16.25
CA ALA A 427 11.96 7.61 -16.60
C ALA A 427 10.76 6.74 -16.21
N GLY A 428 10.19 6.96 -15.02
CA GLY A 428 8.95 6.31 -14.59
C GLY A 428 7.76 6.56 -15.53
N ALA A 429 7.58 7.80 -15.97
CA ALA A 429 6.54 8.15 -16.94
C ALA A 429 6.73 7.43 -18.29
N LEU A 430 7.96 7.30 -18.76
CA LEU A 430 8.27 6.52 -19.99
C LEU A 430 7.98 5.03 -19.78
N ILE A 431 8.36 4.45 -18.63
CA ILE A 431 8.06 3.05 -18.28
C ILE A 431 6.54 2.83 -18.27
N TRP A 432 5.75 3.71 -17.66
CA TRP A 432 4.30 3.63 -17.67
C TRP A 432 3.70 3.78 -19.06
N THR A 433 4.22 4.71 -19.87
CA THR A 433 3.70 4.96 -21.21
C THR A 433 3.93 3.79 -22.16
N PHE A 434 5.13 3.21 -22.15
CA PHE A 434 5.55 2.28 -23.21
C PHE A 434 5.63 0.83 -22.72
N LEU A 435 6.07 0.57 -21.50
CA LEU A 435 6.49 -0.78 -21.08
C LEU A 435 5.41 -1.52 -20.28
N ILE A 436 4.87 -0.94 -19.19
CA ILE A 436 3.90 -1.63 -18.33
C ILE A 436 2.63 -1.98 -19.12
N ASN A 437 2.24 -3.25 -19.09
CA ASN A 437 1.01 -3.73 -19.74
C ASN A 437 0.10 -4.48 -18.76
N PRO A 438 -0.94 -3.84 -18.20
CA PRO A 438 -1.88 -4.47 -17.27
C PRO A 438 -2.75 -5.59 -17.89
N GLU A 439 -2.74 -5.74 -19.20
CA GLU A 439 -3.51 -6.78 -19.92
C GLU A 439 -2.70 -8.04 -20.16
N VAL A 440 -1.37 -8.02 -19.89
CA VAL A 440 -0.47 -9.17 -20.06
C VAL A 440 -0.20 -9.81 -18.70
N SER A 441 -0.69 -11.04 -18.52
CA SER A 441 -0.44 -11.82 -17.30
C SER A 441 1.07 -12.15 -17.15
N VAL A 442 1.55 -12.09 -15.92
CA VAL A 442 2.92 -12.50 -15.56
C VAL A 442 3.02 -13.96 -15.14
N VAL A 443 1.88 -14.66 -15.04
CA VAL A 443 1.81 -16.06 -14.59
C VAL A 443 1.42 -17.06 -15.68
N GLY A 444 1.26 -16.60 -16.92
CA GLY A 444 0.90 -17.44 -18.06
C GLY A 444 -0.55 -17.95 -18.03
N GLY A 445 -1.15 -18.14 -19.18
CA GLY A 445 -2.49 -18.73 -19.29
C GLY A 445 -3.65 -17.76 -19.25
N TRP A 446 -3.48 -16.54 -19.78
CA TRP A 446 -4.65 -15.74 -20.15
C TRP A 446 -5.28 -16.34 -21.43
N PRO A 447 -6.59 -16.67 -21.42
CA PRO A 447 -7.24 -17.01 -22.69
C PRO A 447 -7.10 -15.84 -23.65
N SER A 448 -6.46 -16.13 -24.79
CA SER A 448 -6.47 -15.24 -25.92
C SER A 448 -7.90 -14.88 -26.28
N ARG A 449 -8.16 -13.61 -26.36
CA ARG A 449 -9.19 -12.95 -27.16
C ARG A 449 -10.48 -13.74 -27.45
N SER A 450 -11.54 -13.37 -26.86
CA SER A 450 -12.85 -13.30 -27.55
C SER A 450 -13.50 -11.95 -27.21
#